data_ea2662701d13f997aa0b4996e52bf8ce
#
_entry.id   ea2662701d13f997aa0b4996e52bf8ce
#
_cell.length_a   1.000
_cell.length_b   1.000
_cell.length_c   1.000
_cell.angle_alpha   90.00
_cell.angle_beta   90.00
_cell.angle_gamma   90.00
#
_symmetry.space_group_name_H-M   'P 1'
#
loop_
_entity.id
_entity.type
_entity.pdbx_description
1 polymer ?
#
loop_
_entity_poly.entity_id
_entity_poly.type
_entity_poly.pdbx_seq_one_letter_code
_entity_poly.pdbx_strand_id
1 'polypeptide(L)'
;METDKRIWEDYWQGDEDRSWWKRPAPEVEEFIASQSPGERPDVLDLGCGLGRHAIAFAQAGFSVTASDASAGAISHLSKWAQDLSLEIRVLVCDVFSDLLPENSFDIALAYNVIYHGYRHQLSAAIDHVQRLLRTNGLFYFTCPSRDDGKYGFGREVAPHTFLCEKSVTPGDIHYFADEADLNELLSGFLQVGRDKREGYWDNRGTRQFYSSWHVLVQKA
;
A
#
# COMPACT_ATOMS: atom_id res chain seq x y z
N MET A 1 11.70 -9.16 15.75
CA MET A 1 10.33 -9.74 15.88
C MET A 1 9.68 -9.50 14.54
N GLU A 2 9.37 -10.55 13.79
CA GLU A 2 8.69 -10.42 12.51
C GLU A 2 7.25 -9.93 12.75
N THR A 3 6.74 -9.11 11.84
CA THR A 3 5.32 -8.70 11.83
C THR A 3 4.47 -9.97 11.68
N ASP A 4 3.52 -10.18 12.58
CA ASP A 4 2.67 -11.39 12.53
C ASP A 4 1.65 -11.25 11.38
N LYS A 5 1.91 -11.91 10.26
CA LYS A 5 1.05 -11.89 9.06
C LYS A 5 -0.38 -12.37 9.34
N ARG A 6 -0.60 -13.13 10.44
CA ARG A 6 -1.93 -13.59 10.85
C ARG A 6 -2.84 -12.44 11.26
N ILE A 7 -2.29 -11.31 11.72
CA ILE A 7 -3.06 -10.09 12.06
C ILE A 7 -3.89 -9.64 10.85
N TRP A 8 -3.29 -9.64 9.66
CA TRP A 8 -3.98 -9.22 8.43
C TRP A 8 -4.96 -10.28 7.92
N GLU A 9 -4.63 -11.57 8.05
CA GLU A 9 -5.59 -12.64 7.72
C GLU A 9 -6.82 -12.56 8.61
N ASP A 10 -6.64 -12.45 9.94
CA ASP A 10 -7.73 -12.30 10.91
C ASP A 10 -8.53 -11.02 10.66
N TYR A 11 -7.84 -9.92 10.33
CA TYR A 11 -8.49 -8.65 10.01
C TYR A 11 -9.40 -8.78 8.78
N TRP A 12 -8.93 -9.41 7.70
CA TRP A 12 -9.72 -9.51 6.47
C TRP A 12 -10.81 -10.58 6.51
N GLN A 13 -10.72 -11.57 7.40
CA GLN A 13 -11.76 -12.59 7.59
C GLN A 13 -12.87 -12.21 8.58
N GLY A 14 -12.68 -11.18 9.40
CA GLY A 14 -13.68 -10.77 10.42
C GLY A 14 -15.01 -10.32 9.82
N ASP A 15 -16.09 -10.39 10.64
CA ASP A 15 -17.48 -10.06 10.25
C ASP A 15 -17.80 -8.55 10.25
N GLU A 16 -16.82 -7.67 10.41
CA GLU A 16 -17.05 -6.23 10.48
C GLU A 16 -17.47 -5.64 9.13
N ASP A 17 -18.33 -4.62 9.15
CA ASP A 17 -18.66 -3.84 7.95
C ASP A 17 -17.40 -3.15 7.41
N ARG A 18 -16.97 -3.59 6.24
CA ARG A 18 -15.82 -3.06 5.52
C ARG A 18 -16.19 -2.39 4.21
N SER A 19 -17.42 -1.94 4.08
CA SER A 19 -17.93 -1.28 2.87
C SER A 19 -17.09 -0.08 2.44
N TRP A 20 -16.51 0.64 3.41
CA TRP A 20 -15.61 1.77 3.15
C TRP A 20 -14.26 1.35 2.51
N TRP A 21 -13.80 0.11 2.74
CA TRP A 21 -12.64 -0.45 2.07
C TRP A 21 -12.88 -0.82 0.60
N LYS A 22 -14.09 -0.70 0.10
CA LYS A 22 -14.43 -0.91 -1.30
C LYS A 22 -14.36 0.37 -2.14
N ARG A 23 -14.19 1.52 -1.50
CA ARG A 23 -14.03 2.79 -2.21
C ARG A 23 -12.54 3.07 -2.40
N PRO A 24 -12.08 3.33 -3.65
CA PRO A 24 -10.72 3.79 -3.87
C PRO A 24 -10.45 5.06 -3.08
N ALA A 25 -9.20 5.28 -2.71
CA ALA A 25 -8.79 6.54 -2.13
C ALA A 25 -8.85 7.63 -3.22
N PRO A 26 -9.39 8.84 -2.93
CA PRO A 26 -9.53 9.89 -3.94
C PRO A 26 -8.23 10.22 -4.66
N GLU A 27 -7.11 10.25 -3.94
CA GLU A 27 -5.78 10.50 -4.50
C GLU A 27 -5.28 9.38 -5.43
N VAL A 28 -5.74 8.15 -5.24
CA VAL A 28 -5.45 7.06 -6.18
C VAL A 28 -6.34 7.18 -7.42
N GLU A 29 -7.59 7.61 -7.27
CA GLU A 29 -8.46 7.92 -8.41
C GLU A 29 -7.88 9.07 -9.24
N GLU A 30 -7.39 10.14 -8.61
CA GLU A 30 -6.68 11.24 -9.25
C GLU A 30 -5.42 10.75 -9.99
N PHE A 31 -4.63 9.88 -9.35
CA PHE A 31 -3.46 9.28 -9.95
C PHE A 31 -3.83 8.44 -11.18
N ILE A 32 -4.83 7.55 -11.08
CA ILE A 32 -5.32 6.73 -12.20
C ILE A 32 -5.76 7.62 -13.36
N ALA A 33 -6.54 8.68 -13.09
CA ALA A 33 -7.03 9.61 -14.10
C ALA A 33 -5.91 10.40 -14.79
N SER A 34 -4.77 10.61 -14.13
CA SER A 34 -3.60 11.27 -14.69
C SER A 34 -2.77 10.36 -15.61
N GLN A 35 -2.99 9.05 -15.56
CA GLN A 35 -2.28 8.08 -16.40
C GLN A 35 -3.04 7.85 -17.71
N SER A 36 -2.28 7.58 -18.78
CA SER A 36 -2.87 7.24 -20.08
C SER A 36 -2.93 5.73 -20.24
N PRO A 37 -4.12 5.12 -20.31
CA PRO A 37 -4.25 3.65 -20.46
C PRO A 37 -3.98 3.14 -21.89
N GLY A 38 -3.37 3.97 -22.76
CA GLY A 38 -3.31 3.76 -24.21
C GLY A 38 -2.75 2.42 -24.71
N GLU A 39 -1.83 1.80 -23.97
CA GLU A 39 -1.27 0.47 -24.29
C GLU A 39 -1.52 -0.58 -23.21
N ARG A 40 -2.51 -0.37 -22.33
CA ARG A 40 -2.80 -1.21 -21.16
C ARG A 40 -1.55 -1.46 -20.29
N PRO A 41 -1.02 -0.40 -19.64
CA PRO A 41 0.14 -0.55 -18.77
C PRO A 41 -0.08 -1.63 -17.70
N ASP A 42 0.98 -2.37 -17.38
CA ASP A 42 0.96 -3.40 -16.35
C ASP A 42 1.09 -2.75 -14.96
N VAL A 43 0.08 -2.94 -14.14
CA VAL A 43 -0.01 -2.38 -12.78
C VAL A 43 0.12 -3.48 -11.74
N LEU A 44 0.93 -3.24 -10.71
CA LEU A 44 0.98 -4.03 -9.49
C LEU A 44 0.30 -3.26 -8.36
N ASP A 45 -0.78 -3.82 -7.80
CA ASP A 45 -1.36 -3.39 -6.50
C ASP A 45 -0.80 -4.30 -5.40
N LEU A 46 0.25 -3.83 -4.72
CA LEU A 46 1.01 -4.57 -3.72
C LEU A 46 0.38 -4.38 -2.34
N GLY A 47 -0.03 -5.48 -1.68
CA GLY A 47 -0.80 -5.44 -0.45
C GLY A 47 -2.21 -4.88 -0.68
N CYS A 48 -2.90 -5.43 -1.68
CA CYS A 48 -4.16 -4.88 -2.22
C CYS A 48 -5.35 -4.94 -1.25
N GLY A 49 -5.28 -5.71 -0.16
CA GLY A 49 -6.40 -5.96 0.73
C GLY A 49 -7.61 -6.48 -0.03
N LEU A 50 -8.79 -5.89 0.19
CA LEU A 50 -10.01 -6.28 -0.53
C LEU A 50 -10.02 -5.87 -2.03
N GLY A 51 -8.98 -5.16 -2.51
CA GLY A 51 -8.75 -4.89 -3.93
C GLY A 51 -9.39 -3.61 -4.48
N ARG A 52 -9.75 -2.63 -3.64
CA ARG A 52 -10.41 -1.39 -4.08
C ARG A 52 -9.66 -0.64 -5.19
N HIS A 53 -8.34 -0.60 -5.11
CA HIS A 53 -7.51 0.08 -6.09
C HIS A 53 -7.27 -0.81 -7.32
N ALA A 54 -7.06 -2.11 -7.13
CA ALA A 54 -6.98 -3.07 -8.24
C ALA A 54 -8.23 -3.04 -9.13
N ILE A 55 -9.43 -2.99 -8.53
CA ILE A 55 -10.70 -2.83 -9.26
C ILE A 55 -10.74 -1.50 -10.01
N ALA A 56 -10.34 -0.39 -9.38
CA ALA A 56 -10.35 0.93 -10.02
C ALA A 56 -9.40 0.99 -11.22
N PHE A 57 -8.18 0.46 -11.11
CA PHE A 57 -7.24 0.34 -12.23
C PHE A 57 -7.81 -0.53 -13.36
N ALA A 58 -8.38 -1.70 -13.04
CA ALA A 58 -8.95 -2.60 -14.05
C ALA A 58 -10.14 -1.94 -14.77
N GLN A 59 -11.01 -1.22 -14.07
CA GLN A 59 -12.11 -0.45 -14.66
C GLN A 59 -11.62 0.68 -15.57
N ALA A 60 -10.46 1.26 -15.26
CA ALA A 60 -9.81 2.27 -16.10
C ALA A 60 -9.07 1.67 -17.31
N GLY A 61 -9.05 0.34 -17.48
CA GLY A 61 -8.49 -0.35 -18.64
C GLY A 61 -7.04 -0.81 -18.50
N PHE A 62 -6.45 -0.75 -17.31
CA PHE A 62 -5.11 -1.25 -17.03
C PHE A 62 -5.05 -2.78 -16.94
N SER A 63 -3.88 -3.36 -17.20
CA SER A 63 -3.57 -4.76 -16.94
C SER A 63 -3.13 -4.90 -15.47
N VAL A 64 -3.93 -5.56 -14.62
CA VAL A 64 -3.71 -5.52 -13.17
C VAL A 64 -3.26 -6.87 -12.63
N THR A 65 -2.17 -6.83 -11.86
CA THR A 65 -1.77 -7.88 -10.92
C THR A 65 -1.95 -7.33 -9.50
N ALA A 66 -2.68 -8.05 -8.66
CA ALA A 66 -2.92 -7.68 -7.27
C ALA A 66 -2.38 -8.76 -6.34
N SER A 67 -1.68 -8.38 -5.29
CA SER A 67 -1.10 -9.31 -4.33
C SER A 67 -1.39 -8.90 -2.89
N ASP A 68 -1.65 -9.88 -2.04
CA ASP A 68 -1.78 -9.70 -0.59
C ASP A 68 -1.36 -10.98 0.13
N ALA A 69 -0.87 -10.86 1.35
CA ALA A 69 -0.51 -12.01 2.18
C ALA A 69 -1.73 -12.76 2.71
N SER A 70 -2.89 -12.11 2.78
CA SER A 70 -4.15 -12.70 3.22
C SER A 70 -4.87 -13.43 2.08
N ALA A 71 -5.04 -14.73 2.25
CA ALA A 71 -5.84 -15.54 1.33
C ALA A 71 -7.32 -15.13 1.34
N GLY A 72 -7.84 -14.67 2.49
CA GLY A 72 -9.20 -14.15 2.62
C GLY A 72 -9.42 -12.88 1.80
N ALA A 73 -8.47 -11.93 1.85
CA ALA A 73 -8.51 -10.71 1.04
C ALA A 73 -8.50 -11.03 -0.47
N ILE A 74 -7.61 -11.90 -0.91
CA ILE A 74 -7.49 -12.32 -2.31
C ILE A 74 -8.75 -13.05 -2.80
N SER A 75 -9.33 -13.92 -1.97
CA SER A 75 -10.60 -14.59 -2.29
C SER A 75 -11.74 -13.58 -2.50
N HIS A 76 -11.82 -12.55 -1.64
CA HIS A 76 -12.80 -11.48 -1.78
C HIS A 76 -12.59 -10.69 -3.09
N LEU A 77 -11.35 -10.27 -3.37
CA LEU A 77 -11.03 -9.56 -4.62
C LEU A 77 -11.37 -10.39 -5.86
N SER A 78 -11.01 -11.68 -5.87
CA SER A 78 -11.32 -12.59 -6.98
C SER A 78 -12.81 -12.64 -7.28
N LYS A 79 -13.64 -12.79 -6.22
CA LYS A 79 -15.09 -12.79 -6.37
C LYS A 79 -15.62 -11.44 -6.87
N TRP A 80 -15.14 -10.34 -6.30
CA TRP A 80 -15.56 -8.99 -6.68
C TRP A 80 -15.21 -8.68 -8.14
N ALA A 81 -13.99 -9.04 -8.59
CA ALA A 81 -13.58 -8.89 -9.98
C ALA A 81 -14.46 -9.73 -10.93
N GLN A 82 -14.76 -10.98 -10.55
CA GLN A 82 -15.69 -11.85 -11.32
C GLN A 82 -17.09 -11.25 -11.44
N ASP A 83 -17.67 -10.75 -10.34
CA ASP A 83 -18.99 -10.12 -10.31
C ASP A 83 -19.06 -8.89 -11.23
N LEU A 84 -17.93 -8.19 -11.44
CA LEU A 84 -17.79 -7.04 -12.34
C LEU A 84 -17.29 -7.41 -13.75
N SER A 85 -17.05 -8.70 -14.03
CA SER A 85 -16.45 -9.17 -15.29
C SER A 85 -15.11 -8.51 -15.62
N LEU A 86 -14.28 -8.29 -14.60
CA LEU A 86 -12.93 -7.73 -14.72
C LEU A 86 -11.89 -8.84 -14.69
N GLU A 87 -10.86 -8.73 -15.54
CA GLU A 87 -9.69 -9.59 -15.52
C GLU A 87 -8.59 -8.98 -14.63
N ILE A 88 -8.35 -9.60 -13.47
CA ILE A 88 -7.29 -9.22 -12.54
C ILE A 88 -6.50 -10.48 -12.19
N ARG A 89 -5.19 -10.47 -12.38
CA ARG A 89 -4.32 -11.52 -11.89
C ARG A 89 -4.13 -11.34 -10.39
N VAL A 90 -4.50 -12.34 -9.60
CA VAL A 90 -4.39 -12.30 -8.13
C VAL A 90 -3.36 -13.28 -7.60
N LEU A 91 -2.60 -12.88 -6.58
CA LEU A 91 -1.56 -13.70 -5.96
C LEU A 91 -1.65 -13.61 -4.43
N VAL A 92 -1.68 -14.77 -3.77
CA VAL A 92 -1.49 -14.83 -2.31
C VAL A 92 0.00 -14.88 -2.04
N CYS A 93 0.59 -13.74 -1.74
CA CYS A 93 2.01 -13.64 -1.41
C CYS A 93 2.31 -12.36 -0.62
N ASP A 94 3.43 -12.34 0.09
CA ASP A 94 3.87 -11.13 0.76
C ASP A 94 4.66 -10.20 -0.18
N VAL A 95 4.99 -9.01 0.34
CA VAL A 95 5.66 -7.95 -0.42
C VAL A 95 7.07 -8.32 -0.93
N PHE A 96 7.69 -9.37 -0.38
CA PHE A 96 9.04 -9.82 -0.74
C PHE A 96 9.05 -11.09 -1.60
N SER A 97 7.90 -11.48 -2.14
CA SER A 97 7.76 -12.76 -2.83
C SER A 97 8.43 -12.76 -4.20
N ASP A 98 9.20 -13.81 -4.47
CA ASP A 98 9.77 -14.10 -5.80
C ASP A 98 8.73 -14.53 -6.85
N LEU A 99 7.44 -14.63 -6.46
CA LEU A 99 6.35 -14.88 -7.40
C LEU A 99 6.03 -13.65 -8.27
N LEU A 100 6.51 -12.48 -7.89
CA LEU A 100 6.38 -11.25 -8.65
C LEU A 100 7.58 -11.11 -9.61
N PRO A 101 7.36 -11.07 -10.94
CA PRO A 101 8.45 -11.06 -11.89
C PRO A 101 9.14 -9.68 -11.95
N GLU A 102 10.48 -9.68 -12.04
CA GLU A 102 11.26 -8.46 -12.20
C GLU A 102 11.02 -7.80 -13.58
N ASN A 103 11.21 -6.48 -13.64
CA ASN A 103 11.07 -5.65 -14.85
C ASN A 103 9.75 -5.88 -15.62
N SER A 104 8.64 -6.04 -14.89
CA SER A 104 7.37 -6.47 -15.46
C SER A 104 6.23 -5.47 -15.29
N PHE A 105 6.42 -4.44 -14.48
CA PHE A 105 5.35 -3.49 -14.18
C PHE A 105 5.73 -2.07 -14.60
N ASP A 106 4.77 -1.35 -15.18
CA ASP A 106 4.89 0.05 -15.52
C ASP A 106 4.52 0.94 -14.33
N ILE A 107 3.62 0.44 -13.47
CA ILE A 107 3.17 1.11 -12.26
C ILE A 107 3.14 0.11 -11.11
N ALA A 108 3.67 0.50 -9.96
CA ALA A 108 3.44 -0.19 -8.69
C ALA A 108 2.74 0.75 -7.71
N LEU A 109 1.71 0.25 -7.04
CA LEU A 109 1.02 0.91 -5.95
C LEU A 109 1.22 0.12 -4.65
N ALA A 110 1.59 0.80 -3.56
CA ALA A 110 1.61 0.23 -2.20
C ALA A 110 0.92 1.20 -1.23
N TYR A 111 -0.41 1.16 -1.21
CA TYR A 111 -1.21 2.11 -0.44
C TYR A 111 -1.56 1.57 0.94
N ASN A 112 -0.99 2.16 1.99
CA ASN A 112 -1.10 1.72 3.39
C ASN A 112 -0.58 0.29 3.63
N VAL A 113 0.61 -0.02 3.12
CA VAL A 113 1.16 -1.38 3.16
C VAL A 113 2.58 -1.43 3.73
N ILE A 114 3.57 -0.85 3.04
CA ILE A 114 4.99 -1.16 3.23
C ILE A 114 5.62 -0.56 4.50
N TYR A 115 4.90 0.28 5.21
CA TYR A 115 5.33 0.83 6.51
C TYR A 115 4.92 -0.05 7.71
N HIS A 116 4.17 -1.14 7.47
CA HIS A 116 3.81 -2.12 8.49
C HIS A 116 5.02 -3.00 8.81
N GLY A 117 5.89 -2.50 9.70
CA GLY A 117 7.14 -3.14 10.07
C GLY A 117 8.20 -2.13 10.49
N TYR A 118 9.45 -2.56 10.40
CA TYR A 118 10.62 -1.76 10.74
C TYR A 118 11.14 -0.97 9.53
N ARG A 119 11.95 0.09 9.80
CA ARG A 119 12.58 0.90 8.74
C ARG A 119 13.33 0.07 7.70
N HIS A 120 14.09 -0.94 8.14
CA HIS A 120 14.83 -1.79 7.21
C HIS A 120 13.91 -2.64 6.31
N GLN A 121 12.72 -3.02 6.79
CA GLN A 121 11.72 -3.72 5.98
C GLN A 121 11.08 -2.78 4.95
N LEU A 122 10.80 -1.53 5.32
CA LEU A 122 10.36 -0.50 4.37
C LEU A 122 11.43 -0.28 3.27
N SER A 123 12.71 -0.16 3.65
CA SER A 123 13.82 -0.05 2.69
C SER A 123 13.86 -1.25 1.74
N ALA A 124 13.81 -2.46 2.28
CA ALA A 124 13.83 -3.67 1.48
C ALA A 124 12.62 -3.78 0.53
N ALA A 125 11.43 -3.32 0.97
CA ALA A 125 10.24 -3.30 0.12
C ALA A 125 10.38 -2.30 -1.04
N ILE A 126 10.94 -1.12 -0.78
CA ILE A 126 11.25 -0.11 -1.82
C ILE A 126 12.25 -0.67 -2.83
N ASP A 127 13.34 -1.30 -2.37
CA ASP A 127 14.34 -1.94 -3.24
C ASP A 127 13.73 -3.09 -4.05
N HIS A 128 12.83 -3.86 -3.44
CA HIS A 128 12.13 -4.94 -4.15
C HIS A 128 11.24 -4.38 -5.25
N VAL A 129 10.40 -3.38 -4.96
CA VAL A 129 9.55 -2.73 -5.97
C VAL A 129 10.38 -2.13 -7.10
N GLN A 130 11.55 -1.54 -6.81
CA GLN A 130 12.46 -1.05 -7.84
C GLN A 130 12.87 -2.14 -8.83
N ARG A 131 13.13 -3.37 -8.36
CA ARG A 131 13.43 -4.50 -9.27
C ARG A 131 12.22 -4.94 -10.10
N LEU A 132 11.01 -4.89 -9.54
CA LEU A 132 9.79 -5.28 -10.22
C LEU A 132 9.39 -4.32 -11.34
N LEU A 133 9.70 -3.03 -11.19
CA LEU A 133 9.39 -2.00 -12.17
C LEU A 133 10.28 -2.09 -13.43
N ARG A 134 9.71 -1.79 -14.58
CA ARG A 134 10.44 -1.47 -15.80
C ARG A 134 11.20 -0.16 -15.65
N THR A 135 12.18 0.10 -16.52
CA THR A 135 12.80 1.43 -16.63
C THR A 135 11.72 2.47 -16.92
N ASN A 136 11.80 3.62 -16.27
CA ASN A 136 10.79 4.68 -16.23
C ASN A 136 9.46 4.29 -15.55
N GLY A 137 9.35 3.11 -14.98
CA GLY A 137 8.16 2.69 -14.23
C GLY A 137 7.93 3.55 -12.98
N LEU A 138 6.68 3.76 -12.63
CA LEU A 138 6.25 4.61 -11.52
C LEU A 138 5.96 3.78 -10.27
N PHE A 139 6.37 4.31 -9.12
CA PHE A 139 6.00 3.76 -7.82
C PHE A 139 5.25 4.80 -7.00
N TYR A 140 3.98 4.50 -6.68
CA TYR A 140 3.19 5.29 -5.75
C TYR A 140 2.99 4.52 -4.45
N PHE A 141 3.40 5.12 -3.33
CA PHE A 141 3.18 4.52 -2.01
C PHE A 141 2.84 5.58 -0.96
N THR A 142 2.31 5.10 0.18
CA THR A 142 2.06 5.94 1.35
C THR A 142 2.86 5.46 2.55
N CYS A 143 3.21 6.42 3.43
CA CYS A 143 3.89 6.15 4.70
C CYS A 143 3.43 7.18 5.74
N PRO A 144 3.06 6.79 6.97
CA PRO A 144 2.69 7.75 7.99
C PRO A 144 3.86 8.66 8.35
N SER A 145 3.58 9.94 8.54
CA SER A 145 4.57 10.91 8.97
C SER A 145 4.77 10.89 10.48
N ARG A 146 5.84 11.49 10.98
CA ARG A 146 6.04 11.69 12.42
C ARG A 146 5.05 12.69 13.04
N ASP A 147 4.24 13.39 12.23
CA ASP A 147 3.14 14.25 12.69
C ASP A 147 1.81 13.49 12.82
N ASP A 148 1.74 12.21 12.42
CA ASP A 148 0.53 11.40 12.52
C ASP A 148 0.08 11.23 13.97
N GLY A 149 -1.23 11.27 14.20
CA GLY A 149 -1.81 11.16 15.54
C GLY A 149 -1.56 9.81 16.24
N LYS A 150 -0.99 8.82 15.56
CA LYS A 150 -0.55 7.55 16.14
C LYS A 150 0.91 7.57 16.58
N TYR A 151 1.71 8.53 16.09
CA TYR A 151 3.12 8.64 16.47
C TYR A 151 3.27 8.85 17.99
N GLY A 152 4.15 8.08 18.62
CA GLY A 152 4.36 8.14 20.07
C GLY A 152 3.31 7.41 20.91
N PHE A 153 2.29 6.79 20.28
CA PHE A 153 1.31 5.97 21.01
C PHE A 153 1.62 4.48 20.84
N GLY A 154 1.58 3.77 21.96
CA GLY A 154 2.05 2.39 22.05
C GLY A 154 3.52 2.30 22.45
N ARG A 155 4.08 1.10 22.34
CA ARG A 155 5.48 0.87 22.72
C ARG A 155 6.41 1.12 21.53
N GLU A 156 7.38 1.99 21.70
CA GLU A 156 8.47 2.12 20.72
C GLU A 156 9.35 0.86 20.75
N VAL A 157 9.49 0.21 19.61
CA VAL A 157 10.23 -1.05 19.44
C VAL A 157 11.54 -0.87 18.67
N ALA A 158 11.69 0.25 17.97
CA ALA A 158 12.91 0.74 17.33
C ALA A 158 12.73 2.25 17.08
N PRO A 159 13.76 3.01 16.71
CA PRO A 159 13.64 4.44 16.43
C PRO A 159 12.49 4.72 15.44
N HIS A 160 11.55 5.58 15.86
CA HIS A 160 10.36 5.97 15.09
C HIS A 160 9.46 4.80 14.65
N THR A 161 9.52 3.67 15.35
CA THR A 161 8.78 2.44 15.06
C THR A 161 8.01 2.00 16.30
N PHE A 162 6.70 1.92 16.19
CA PHE A 162 5.80 1.68 17.31
C PHE A 162 4.95 0.42 17.12
N LEU A 163 4.78 -0.34 18.20
CA LEU A 163 3.71 -1.32 18.32
C LEU A 163 2.40 -0.55 18.55
N CYS A 164 1.62 -0.35 17.49
CA CYS A 164 0.50 0.58 17.51
C CYS A 164 -0.73 0.00 18.21
N GLU A 165 -1.20 0.70 19.26
CA GLU A 165 -2.44 0.36 19.97
C GLU A 165 -3.68 0.99 19.31
N LYS A 166 -3.50 2.12 18.60
CA LYS A 166 -4.55 2.91 17.93
C LYS A 166 -4.68 2.59 16.42
N SER A 167 -4.24 1.43 15.99
CA SER A 167 -4.41 0.98 14.61
C SER A 167 -5.75 0.27 14.42
N VAL A 168 -6.20 0.12 13.17
CA VAL A 168 -7.29 -0.81 12.81
C VAL A 168 -6.92 -2.26 13.13
N THR A 169 -5.63 -2.53 13.19
CA THR A 169 -5.01 -3.80 13.62
C THR A 169 -4.17 -3.53 14.88
N PRO A 170 -4.76 -3.51 16.09
CA PRO A 170 -4.01 -3.28 17.32
C PRO A 170 -2.89 -4.33 17.50
N GLY A 171 -1.70 -3.85 17.87
CA GLY A 171 -0.53 -4.69 18.00
C GLY A 171 0.32 -4.84 16.74
N ASP A 172 -0.07 -4.20 15.65
CA ASP A 172 0.76 -4.10 14.44
C ASP A 172 1.89 -3.07 14.62
N ILE A 173 3.00 -3.31 13.91
CA ILE A 173 4.19 -2.45 13.97
C ILE A 173 4.13 -1.44 12.83
N HIS A 174 4.23 -0.14 13.17
CA HIS A 174 4.29 0.94 12.18
C HIS A 174 5.60 1.71 12.29
N TYR A 175 6.27 1.89 11.17
CA TYR A 175 7.34 2.86 11.01
C TYR A 175 6.75 4.21 10.57
N PHE A 176 7.28 5.32 11.14
CA PHE A 176 6.87 6.69 10.83
C PHE A 176 8.06 7.45 10.25
N ALA A 177 7.92 7.98 9.05
CA ALA A 177 8.99 8.66 8.33
C ALA A 177 8.91 10.19 8.47
N ASP A 178 10.08 10.83 8.47
CA ASP A 178 10.17 12.25 8.10
C ASP A 178 10.71 12.41 6.67
N GLU A 179 10.90 13.66 6.25
CA GLU A 179 11.38 13.98 4.91
C GLU A 179 12.82 13.49 4.68
N ALA A 180 13.66 13.54 5.71
CA ALA A 180 15.06 13.09 5.62
C ALA A 180 15.15 11.58 5.41
N ASP A 181 14.31 10.80 6.13
CA ASP A 181 14.18 9.35 5.93
C ASP A 181 13.80 9.01 4.49
N LEU A 182 12.78 9.72 3.96
CA LEU A 182 12.32 9.48 2.59
C LEU A 182 13.39 9.84 1.54
N ASN A 183 14.16 10.92 1.76
CA ASN A 183 15.27 11.27 0.86
C ASN A 183 16.33 10.18 0.82
N GLU A 184 16.66 9.58 1.98
CA GLU A 184 17.61 8.47 2.08
C GLU A 184 17.07 7.20 1.41
N LEU A 185 15.83 6.80 1.76
CA LEU A 185 15.19 5.59 1.26
C LEU A 185 14.96 5.58 -0.26
N LEU A 186 14.79 6.77 -0.85
CA LEU A 186 14.45 6.94 -2.27
C LEU A 186 15.62 7.38 -3.14
N SER A 187 16.85 7.31 -2.63
CA SER A 187 18.05 7.78 -3.34
C SER A 187 18.31 7.09 -4.69
N GLY A 188 17.71 5.91 -4.94
CA GLY A 188 17.77 5.17 -6.21
C GLY A 188 16.67 5.51 -7.22
N PHE A 189 15.81 6.49 -6.92
CA PHE A 189 14.69 6.89 -7.77
C PHE A 189 14.77 8.37 -8.18
N LEU A 190 14.12 8.70 -9.29
CA LEU A 190 13.80 10.07 -9.65
C LEU A 190 12.51 10.48 -8.94
N GLN A 191 12.55 11.59 -8.21
CA GLN A 191 11.36 12.10 -7.54
C GLN A 191 10.42 12.77 -8.56
N VAL A 192 9.16 12.29 -8.63
CA VAL A 192 8.10 12.87 -9.47
C VAL A 192 7.20 13.77 -8.62
N GLY A 193 6.77 13.30 -7.45
CA GLY A 193 5.95 14.05 -6.52
C GLY A 193 6.05 13.53 -5.10
N ARG A 194 5.91 14.45 -4.14
CA ARG A 194 5.79 14.12 -2.72
C ARG A 194 4.97 15.18 -2.04
N ASP A 195 3.88 14.78 -1.43
CA ASP A 195 3.07 15.66 -0.58
C ASP A 195 2.73 14.97 0.74
N LYS A 196 2.47 15.78 1.75
CA LYS A 196 2.00 15.30 3.06
C LYS A 196 0.52 15.65 3.17
N ARG A 197 -0.31 14.62 3.29
CA ARG A 197 -1.76 14.76 3.43
C ARG A 197 -2.17 14.56 4.88
N GLU A 198 -3.01 15.46 5.35
CA GLU A 198 -3.45 15.52 6.73
C GLU A 198 -4.96 15.63 6.80
N GLY A 199 -5.53 15.04 7.82
CA GLY A 199 -6.96 15.08 8.02
C GLY A 199 -7.42 14.32 9.25
N TYR A 200 -8.70 14.04 9.27
CA TYR A 200 -9.32 13.25 10.33
C TYR A 200 -10.15 12.14 9.74
N TRP A 201 -10.07 10.98 10.32
CA TRP A 201 -10.95 9.87 10.02
C TRP A 201 -11.68 9.41 11.28
N ASP A 202 -12.86 8.85 11.10
CA ASP A 202 -13.63 8.29 12.22
C ASP A 202 -13.23 6.83 12.41
N ASN A 203 -12.72 6.52 13.61
CA ASN A 203 -12.43 5.16 14.00
C ASN A 203 -13.42 4.75 15.10
N ARG A 204 -14.55 4.16 14.71
CA ARG A 204 -15.58 3.64 15.60
C ARG A 204 -16.08 4.71 16.60
N GLY A 205 -16.41 5.90 16.11
CA GLY A 205 -16.88 7.03 16.91
C GLY A 205 -15.75 7.85 17.57
N THR A 206 -14.50 7.53 17.29
CA THR A 206 -13.34 8.31 17.72
C THR A 206 -12.71 9.01 16.53
N ARG A 207 -12.77 10.34 16.51
CA ARG A 207 -12.12 11.15 15.48
C ARG A 207 -10.62 11.13 15.70
N GLN A 208 -9.87 10.55 14.74
CA GLN A 208 -8.43 10.38 14.80
C GLN A 208 -7.74 11.21 13.72
N PHE A 209 -6.74 12.00 14.11
CA PHE A 209 -5.89 12.74 13.17
C PHE A 209 -4.96 11.78 12.45
N TYR A 210 -4.78 11.99 11.15
CA TYR A 210 -3.75 11.32 10.37
C TYR A 210 -2.89 12.34 9.65
N SER A 211 -1.62 12.00 9.47
CA SER A 211 -0.67 12.71 8.62
C SER A 211 0.18 11.67 7.89
N SER A 212 0.05 11.63 6.57
CA SER A 212 0.68 10.62 5.74
C SER A 212 1.41 11.23 4.54
N TRP A 213 2.59 10.74 4.27
CA TRP A 213 3.32 11.00 3.05
C TRP A 213 2.68 10.22 1.89
N HIS A 214 2.43 10.92 0.80
CA HIS A 214 2.07 10.38 -0.50
C HIS A 214 3.25 10.60 -1.43
N VAL A 215 3.85 9.53 -1.89
CA VAL A 215 5.13 9.56 -2.59
C VAL A 215 4.96 8.93 -3.96
N LEU A 216 5.31 9.69 -5.00
CA LEU A 216 5.40 9.22 -6.38
C LEU A 216 6.84 9.38 -6.87
N VAL A 217 7.46 8.26 -7.24
CA VAL A 217 8.82 8.22 -7.76
C VAL A 217 8.88 7.40 -9.03
N GLN A 218 9.94 7.60 -9.82
CA GLN A 218 10.17 6.90 -11.07
C GLN A 218 11.49 6.14 -11.01
N LYS A 219 11.48 4.89 -11.45
CA LYS A 219 12.70 4.11 -11.66
C LYS A 219 13.52 4.73 -12.80
N ALA A 220 14.80 5.03 -12.52
CA ALA A 220 15.75 5.52 -13.50
C ALA A 220 16.10 4.48 -14.58
#